data_95dd9188b496f4e81f199be35368510f
#
_entry.id   95dd9188b496f4e81f199be35368510f
#
_cell.length_a   1.000
_cell.length_b   1.000
_cell.length_c   1.000
_cell.angle_alpha   90.00
_cell.angle_beta   90.00
_cell.angle_gamma   90.00
#
_symmetry.space_group_name_H-M   'P 1'
#
loop_
_entity.id
_entity.type
_entity.pdbx_description
1 polymer ?
#
loop_
_entity_poly.entity_id
_entity_poly.type
_entity_poly.pdbx_seq_one_letter_code
_entity_poly.pdbx_strand_id
1 'polypeptide(L)'
;HAWMVTIPLGNRKHVAALGKASVTKRKPAICVPYKREYFLNPGHPQTKEYLMSLVREVVERYDVDGVHFDYLRYPEHALRFSDSYTYKKYGNGRDLAQWRRDNITEIVRYLYKGVKALKPWVKVSTCPVGKYRDTARYPSRGWNAFHTVYQDVQGWLGEGIQDQIYPMMYFRGNGFYPFALDWQEQSNGRQIIPGLGIYFLDPGEGNWTVDEVERQINFTRAHGLAGEGHYRVKYLMDNTQGLYDILQENYYTAPALQPAMPWIDNVPPTAPTQLNVGKLADGYWKITWQARSEEHTSELQS
;
A
#
# COMPACT_ATOMS: atom_id res chain seq x y z
N HIS A 1 9.39 3.39 -2.18
CA HIS A 1 8.10 4.09 -2.23
C HIS A 1 8.05 5.23 -1.22
N ALA A 2 7.56 6.40 -1.63
CA ALA A 2 7.25 7.47 -0.70
C ALA A 2 5.96 7.12 0.07
N TRP A 3 6.05 6.98 1.39
CA TRP A 3 4.90 6.69 2.25
C TRP A 3 4.18 7.98 2.65
N MET A 4 2.91 8.10 2.34
CA MET A 4 2.11 9.29 2.54
C MET A 4 0.85 8.96 3.36
N VAL A 5 0.72 9.58 4.52
CA VAL A 5 -0.53 9.58 5.29
C VAL A 5 -1.50 10.58 4.64
N THR A 6 -2.72 10.16 4.37
CA THR A 6 -3.64 10.92 3.48
C THR A 6 -4.76 11.66 4.22
N ILE A 7 -5.73 10.96 4.76
CA ILE A 7 -6.96 11.57 5.32
C ILE A 7 -6.77 12.17 6.72
N PRO A 8 -6.08 11.55 7.68
CA PRO A 8 -5.81 12.17 8.98
C PRO A 8 -4.85 13.35 8.87
N LEU A 9 -5.17 14.44 9.56
CA LEU A 9 -4.32 15.63 9.67
C LEU A 9 -3.57 15.70 11.01
N GLY A 10 -3.90 14.80 11.93
CA GLY A 10 -3.30 14.72 13.25
C GLY A 10 -4.11 15.37 14.36
N ASN A 11 -3.57 15.30 15.58
CA ASN A 11 -4.28 15.81 16.74
C ASN A 11 -4.40 17.34 16.74
N ARG A 12 -5.42 17.85 17.43
CA ARG A 12 -5.76 19.28 17.40
C ARG A 12 -4.65 20.18 17.91
N LYS A 13 -3.82 19.72 18.86
CA LYS A 13 -2.69 20.50 19.40
C LYS A 13 -1.59 20.67 18.33
N HIS A 14 -1.21 19.59 17.66
CA HIS A 14 -0.20 19.65 16.58
C HIS A 14 -0.69 20.51 15.42
N VAL A 15 -1.94 20.33 14.98
CA VAL A 15 -2.53 21.13 13.90
C VAL A 15 -2.58 22.62 14.28
N ALA A 16 -2.90 22.94 15.54
CA ALA A 16 -2.90 24.32 16.03
C ALA A 16 -1.49 24.94 16.08
N ALA A 17 -0.47 24.14 16.43
CA ALA A 17 0.93 24.59 16.47
C ALA A 17 1.47 25.00 15.09
N LEU A 18 0.93 24.47 13.99
CA LEU A 18 1.27 24.86 12.62
C LEU A 18 0.76 26.28 12.27
N GLY A 19 -0.12 26.89 13.09
CA GLY A 19 -0.62 28.23 12.91
C GLY A 19 -1.24 28.46 11.50
N LYS A 20 -0.80 29.53 10.83
CA LYS A 20 -1.30 29.90 9.48
C LYS A 20 -0.90 28.91 8.38
N ALA A 21 0.15 28.09 8.60
CA ALA A 21 0.59 27.07 7.64
C ALA A 21 -0.34 25.84 7.64
N SER A 22 -1.14 25.63 8.69
CA SER A 22 -2.06 24.51 8.79
C SER A 22 -3.07 24.49 7.64
N VAL A 23 -3.34 23.30 7.09
CA VAL A 23 -4.40 23.10 6.09
C VAL A 23 -5.78 23.49 6.64
N THR A 24 -6.03 23.32 7.94
CA THR A 24 -7.29 23.74 8.58
C THR A 24 -7.51 25.26 8.56
N LYS A 25 -6.45 26.04 8.41
CA LYS A 25 -6.52 27.50 8.23
C LYS A 25 -6.51 27.91 6.76
N ARG A 26 -5.75 27.20 5.94
CA ARG A 26 -5.60 27.52 4.50
C ARG A 26 -6.77 27.01 3.66
N LYS A 27 -7.36 25.88 4.02
CA LYS A 27 -8.43 25.18 3.29
C LYS A 27 -9.48 24.61 4.27
N PRO A 28 -10.14 25.45 5.09
CA PRO A 28 -11.04 24.97 6.14
C PRO A 28 -12.22 24.14 5.60
N ALA A 29 -12.69 24.42 4.38
CA ALA A 29 -13.83 23.72 3.78
C ALA A 29 -13.61 22.21 3.61
N ILE A 30 -12.37 21.76 3.41
CA ILE A 30 -12.05 20.34 3.24
C ILE A 30 -11.66 19.66 4.55
N CYS A 31 -11.68 20.36 5.69
CA CYS A 31 -11.23 19.85 6.97
C CYS A 31 -12.41 19.67 7.92
N VAL A 32 -12.45 18.53 8.62
CA VAL A 32 -13.46 18.24 9.63
C VAL A 32 -12.82 17.80 10.94
N PRO A 33 -13.32 18.26 12.08
CA PRO A 33 -12.92 17.74 13.37
C PRO A 33 -13.63 16.41 13.64
N TYR A 34 -12.91 15.43 14.14
CA TYR A 34 -13.48 14.18 14.62
C TYR A 34 -12.72 13.68 15.85
N LYS A 35 -13.42 13.43 16.95
CA LYS A 35 -12.81 13.13 18.26
C LYS A 35 -11.78 14.20 18.65
N ARG A 36 -10.52 13.83 18.87
CA ARG A 36 -9.42 14.74 19.25
C ARG A 36 -8.52 15.15 18.09
N GLU A 37 -8.92 14.83 16.85
CA GLU A 37 -8.12 15.01 15.65
C GLU A 37 -8.85 15.83 14.59
N TYR A 38 -8.10 16.24 13.58
CA TYR A 38 -8.64 16.76 12.32
C TYR A 38 -8.40 15.75 11.20
N PHE A 39 -9.34 15.73 10.26
CA PHE A 39 -9.31 14.91 9.06
C PHE A 39 -9.63 15.75 7.84
N LEU A 40 -9.13 15.34 6.69
CA LEU A 40 -9.72 15.76 5.42
C LEU A 40 -11.11 15.13 5.30
N ASN A 41 -12.03 15.81 4.67
CA ASN A 41 -13.36 15.29 4.38
C ASN A 41 -13.37 14.60 2.99
N PRO A 42 -13.41 13.26 2.90
CA PRO A 42 -13.38 12.58 1.60
C PRO A 42 -14.55 12.93 0.70
N GLY A 43 -15.71 13.32 1.30
CA GLY A 43 -16.89 13.71 0.57
C GLY A 43 -16.86 15.14 -0.02
N HIS A 44 -15.79 15.91 0.25
CA HIS A 44 -15.63 17.23 -0.35
C HIS A 44 -14.82 17.16 -1.65
N PRO A 45 -15.33 17.66 -2.80
CA PRO A 45 -14.67 17.51 -4.11
C PRO A 45 -13.21 17.97 -4.15
N GLN A 46 -12.88 19.07 -3.46
CA GLN A 46 -11.52 19.62 -3.42
C GLN A 46 -10.52 18.78 -2.60
N THR A 47 -10.97 17.75 -1.87
CA THR A 47 -10.06 16.88 -1.10
C THR A 47 -9.12 16.11 -2.01
N LYS A 48 -9.61 15.52 -3.09
CA LYS A 48 -8.79 14.80 -4.06
C LYS A 48 -7.78 15.73 -4.77
N GLU A 49 -8.19 16.95 -5.09
CA GLU A 49 -7.32 17.95 -5.72
C GLU A 49 -6.17 18.36 -4.78
N TYR A 50 -6.50 18.57 -3.51
CA TYR A 50 -5.49 18.89 -2.49
C TYR A 50 -4.49 17.74 -2.31
N LEU A 51 -4.97 16.50 -2.16
CA LEU A 51 -4.09 15.33 -2.07
C LEU A 51 -3.21 15.19 -3.31
N MET A 52 -3.78 15.34 -4.51
CA MET A 52 -3.01 15.27 -5.75
C MET A 52 -1.95 16.37 -5.83
N SER A 53 -2.17 17.56 -5.27
CA SER A 53 -1.15 18.61 -5.24
C SER A 53 0.09 18.21 -4.44
N LEU A 54 -0.09 17.44 -3.35
CA LEU A 54 1.02 16.90 -2.54
C LEU A 54 1.72 15.74 -3.24
N VAL A 55 0.94 14.84 -3.84
CA VAL A 55 1.47 13.70 -4.60
C VAL A 55 2.28 14.16 -5.80
N ARG A 56 1.79 15.17 -6.52
CA ARG A 56 2.50 15.77 -7.65
C ARG A 56 3.87 16.29 -7.24
N GLU A 57 3.94 17.01 -6.13
CA GLU A 57 5.23 17.52 -5.62
C GLU A 57 6.23 16.39 -5.36
N VAL A 58 5.77 15.29 -4.75
CA VAL A 58 6.63 14.12 -4.49
C VAL A 58 7.08 13.47 -5.79
N VAL A 59 6.15 13.19 -6.71
CA VAL A 59 6.46 12.47 -7.97
C VAL A 59 7.35 13.31 -8.91
N GLU A 60 7.13 14.63 -8.96
CA GLU A 60 7.92 15.50 -9.84
C GLU A 60 9.32 15.81 -9.31
N ARG A 61 9.45 16.02 -7.97
CA ARG A 61 10.68 16.54 -7.38
C ARG A 61 11.63 15.47 -6.83
N TYR A 62 11.13 14.27 -6.61
CA TYR A 62 11.94 13.19 -6.05
C TYR A 62 11.99 12.00 -7.00
N ASP A 63 13.13 11.32 -6.98
CA ASP A 63 13.31 10.06 -7.70
C ASP A 63 12.74 8.91 -6.86
N VAL A 64 11.44 8.62 -7.09
CA VAL A 64 10.71 7.59 -6.36
C VAL A 64 10.18 6.54 -7.32
N ASP A 65 10.34 5.25 -6.97
CA ASP A 65 9.79 4.12 -7.72
C ASP A 65 8.29 3.90 -7.48
N GLY A 66 7.76 4.54 -6.44
CA GLY A 66 6.35 4.40 -6.09
C GLY A 66 5.89 5.39 -5.04
N VAL A 67 4.57 5.52 -4.95
CA VAL A 67 3.88 6.23 -3.87
C VAL A 67 2.97 5.26 -3.13
N HIS A 68 2.99 5.34 -1.81
CA HIS A 68 2.22 4.45 -0.93
C HIS A 68 1.28 5.28 -0.05
N PHE A 69 -0.02 5.08 -0.24
CA PHE A 69 -1.04 5.84 0.49
C PHE A 69 -1.53 5.07 1.71
N ASP A 70 -1.21 5.60 2.87
CA ASP A 70 -1.74 5.10 4.14
C ASP A 70 -2.94 5.95 4.60
N TYR A 71 -3.81 5.33 5.39
CA TYR A 71 -5.04 5.94 5.90
C TYR A 71 -5.96 6.54 4.82
N LEU A 72 -5.93 5.99 3.61
CA LEU A 72 -6.87 6.38 2.55
C LEU A 72 -8.23 5.74 2.81
N ARG A 73 -8.87 6.21 3.86
CA ARG A 73 -10.09 5.65 4.44
C ARG A 73 -10.76 6.61 5.41
N TYR A 74 -12.03 6.37 5.69
CA TYR A 74 -12.68 7.01 6.84
C TYR A 74 -12.11 6.50 8.16
N PRO A 75 -12.18 7.30 9.24
CA PRO A 75 -11.77 6.82 10.57
C PRO A 75 -12.69 5.71 11.06
N GLU A 76 -12.21 4.93 11.99
CA GLU A 76 -13.03 3.93 12.68
C GLU A 76 -14.23 4.57 13.38
N HIS A 77 -15.33 3.83 13.40
CA HIS A 77 -16.58 4.32 13.99
C HIS A 77 -17.11 5.61 13.38
N ALA A 78 -16.91 5.78 12.04
CA ALA A 78 -17.27 6.98 11.30
C ALA A 78 -18.78 7.32 11.29
N LEU A 79 -19.64 6.61 12.00
CA LEU A 79 -21.08 6.92 12.12
C LEU A 79 -21.33 8.36 12.57
N ARG A 80 -20.42 8.94 13.38
CA ARG A 80 -20.47 10.33 13.85
C ARG A 80 -19.45 11.23 13.14
N PHE A 81 -18.92 10.82 12.00
CA PHE A 81 -18.00 11.66 11.23
C PHE A 81 -18.76 12.88 10.68
N SER A 82 -18.14 14.07 10.76
CA SER A 82 -18.81 15.34 10.47
C SER A 82 -18.91 15.62 8.96
N ASP A 83 -19.48 14.70 8.20
CA ASP A 83 -19.67 14.82 6.75
C ASP A 83 -21.15 15.04 6.31
N SER A 84 -22.06 15.23 7.26
CA SER A 84 -23.49 15.38 6.97
C SER A 84 -23.81 16.50 6.00
N TYR A 85 -23.11 17.63 6.09
CA TYR A 85 -23.29 18.75 5.15
C TYR A 85 -22.87 18.35 3.72
N THR A 86 -21.72 17.73 3.54
CA THR A 86 -21.26 17.28 2.23
C THR A 86 -22.11 16.14 1.67
N TYR A 87 -22.58 15.23 2.55
CA TYR A 87 -23.53 14.20 2.15
C TYR A 87 -24.86 14.80 1.66
N LYS A 88 -25.42 15.76 2.40
CA LYS A 88 -26.65 16.47 1.94
C LYS A 88 -26.46 17.14 0.59
N LYS A 89 -25.27 17.72 0.36
CA LYS A 89 -24.96 18.47 -0.87
C LYS A 89 -24.61 17.59 -2.06
N TYR A 90 -23.89 16.49 -1.85
CA TYR A 90 -23.28 15.67 -2.91
C TYR A 90 -23.71 14.20 -2.89
N GLY A 91 -24.53 13.80 -1.95
CA GLY A 91 -24.98 12.42 -1.79
C GLY A 91 -25.92 11.92 -2.90
N ASN A 92 -26.71 12.83 -3.48
CA ASN A 92 -27.66 12.53 -4.58
C ASN A 92 -28.58 11.34 -4.27
N GLY A 93 -29.07 11.22 -3.02
CA GLY A 93 -29.97 10.15 -2.60
C GLY A 93 -29.33 8.77 -2.40
N ARG A 94 -28.03 8.63 -2.59
CA ARG A 94 -27.32 7.37 -2.35
C ARG A 94 -27.34 7.00 -0.86
N ASP A 95 -27.24 5.69 -0.56
CA ASP A 95 -26.96 5.22 0.80
C ASP A 95 -25.65 5.83 1.34
N LEU A 96 -25.64 6.22 2.62
CA LEU A 96 -24.49 6.91 3.22
C LEU A 96 -23.22 6.07 3.17
N ALA A 97 -23.31 4.76 3.44
CA ALA A 97 -22.13 3.89 3.43
C ALA A 97 -21.59 3.72 2.01
N GLN A 98 -22.49 3.58 1.03
CA GLN A 98 -22.09 3.51 -0.38
C GLN A 98 -21.47 4.82 -0.84
N TRP A 99 -22.07 5.98 -0.52
CA TRP A 99 -21.52 7.29 -0.85
C TRP A 99 -20.12 7.50 -0.26
N ARG A 100 -19.87 7.03 0.96
CA ARG A 100 -18.54 7.09 1.57
C ARG A 100 -17.53 6.21 0.84
N ARG A 101 -17.90 4.98 0.44
CA ARG A 101 -17.04 4.13 -0.41
C ARG A 101 -16.74 4.79 -1.75
N ASP A 102 -17.76 5.35 -2.39
CA ASP A 102 -17.60 6.04 -3.67
C ASP A 102 -16.63 7.22 -3.56
N ASN A 103 -16.67 7.99 -2.45
CA ASN A 103 -15.75 9.10 -2.22
C ASN A 103 -14.30 8.64 -2.11
N ILE A 104 -14.04 7.57 -1.36
CA ILE A 104 -12.68 7.02 -1.27
C ILE A 104 -12.23 6.46 -2.62
N THR A 105 -13.08 5.72 -3.31
CA THR A 105 -12.80 5.19 -4.65
C THR A 105 -12.48 6.32 -5.64
N GLU A 106 -13.22 7.41 -5.60
CA GLU A 106 -12.97 8.57 -6.47
C GLU A 106 -11.62 9.25 -6.16
N ILE A 107 -11.22 9.34 -4.89
CA ILE A 107 -9.89 9.84 -4.52
C ILE A 107 -8.82 8.89 -5.06
N VAL A 108 -8.95 7.58 -4.82
CA VAL A 108 -8.01 6.57 -5.33
C VAL A 108 -7.84 6.69 -6.84
N ARG A 109 -8.96 6.72 -7.57
CA ARG A 109 -8.96 6.83 -9.04
C ARG A 109 -8.27 8.12 -9.51
N TYR A 110 -8.55 9.23 -8.85
CA TYR A 110 -7.97 10.53 -9.20
C TYR A 110 -6.46 10.56 -8.98
N LEU A 111 -6.00 10.04 -7.83
CA LEU A 111 -4.57 9.96 -7.51
C LEU A 111 -3.84 9.00 -8.46
N TYR A 112 -4.41 7.80 -8.71
CA TYR A 112 -3.82 6.84 -9.64
C TYR A 112 -3.61 7.44 -11.03
N LYS A 113 -4.69 7.99 -11.62
CA LYS A 113 -4.63 8.62 -12.94
C LYS A 113 -3.64 9.79 -12.97
N GLY A 114 -3.60 10.58 -11.91
CA GLY A 114 -2.67 11.71 -11.78
C GLY A 114 -1.21 11.28 -11.76
N VAL A 115 -0.87 10.23 -10.99
CA VAL A 115 0.50 9.67 -10.94
C VAL A 115 0.88 9.09 -12.30
N LYS A 116 0.00 8.26 -12.90
CA LYS A 116 0.29 7.63 -14.21
C LYS A 116 0.42 8.64 -15.35
N ALA A 117 -0.24 9.77 -15.28
CA ALA A 117 -0.08 10.86 -16.24
C ALA A 117 1.27 11.61 -16.10
N LEU A 118 1.85 11.63 -14.89
CA LEU A 118 3.15 12.24 -14.62
C LEU A 118 4.30 11.30 -14.97
N LYS A 119 4.28 10.11 -14.36
CA LYS A 119 5.30 9.05 -14.52
C LYS A 119 4.61 7.68 -14.55
N PRO A 120 4.36 7.09 -15.74
CA PRO A 120 3.60 5.84 -15.87
C PRO A 120 4.17 4.67 -15.08
N TRP A 121 5.50 4.62 -14.94
CA TRP A 121 6.22 3.54 -14.23
C TRP A 121 6.15 3.64 -12.71
N VAL A 122 5.88 4.83 -12.14
CA VAL A 122 5.76 5.00 -10.67
C VAL A 122 4.60 4.17 -10.15
N LYS A 123 4.90 3.24 -9.25
CA LYS A 123 3.91 2.35 -8.66
C LYS A 123 2.99 3.11 -7.70
N VAL A 124 1.71 2.80 -7.77
CA VAL A 124 0.70 3.35 -6.86
C VAL A 124 0.18 2.23 -5.97
N SER A 125 0.31 2.41 -4.66
CA SER A 125 -0.08 1.41 -3.68
C SER A 125 -0.82 1.99 -2.48
N THR A 126 -1.59 1.12 -1.81
CA THR A 126 -2.26 1.46 -0.54
C THR A 126 -2.14 0.32 0.47
N CYS A 127 -2.27 0.63 1.77
CA CYS A 127 -2.36 -0.34 2.84
C CYS A 127 -3.77 -0.37 3.46
N PRO A 128 -4.68 -1.18 2.92
CA PRO A 128 -6.01 -1.33 3.50
C PRO A 128 -5.99 -2.15 4.79
N VAL A 129 -7.12 -2.14 5.50
CA VAL A 129 -7.37 -3.09 6.59
C VAL A 129 -7.21 -4.52 6.08
N GLY A 130 -6.54 -5.37 6.86
CA GLY A 130 -6.10 -6.70 6.44
C GLY A 130 -7.20 -7.68 6.05
N LYS A 131 -8.44 -7.43 6.46
CA LYS A 131 -9.62 -8.19 6.03
C LYS A 131 -10.49 -7.29 5.18
N TYR A 132 -10.79 -7.71 3.95
CA TYR A 132 -11.68 -6.92 3.09
C TYR A 132 -13.12 -6.90 3.64
N ARG A 133 -13.72 -8.07 3.79
CA ARG A 133 -15.04 -8.34 4.40
C ARG A 133 -15.14 -9.79 4.80
N ASP A 134 -16.33 -10.25 5.18
CA ASP A 134 -16.57 -11.67 5.40
C ASP A 134 -16.36 -12.46 4.11
N THR A 135 -15.77 -13.64 4.24
CA THR A 135 -15.55 -14.58 3.15
C THR A 135 -16.40 -15.83 3.34
N ALA A 136 -16.63 -16.58 2.26
CA ALA A 136 -17.29 -17.89 2.34
C ALA A 136 -16.47 -18.90 3.18
N ARG A 137 -15.15 -18.72 3.25
CA ARG A 137 -14.25 -19.59 4.04
C ARG A 137 -14.28 -19.26 5.53
N TYR A 138 -14.33 -17.96 5.84
CA TYR A 138 -14.22 -17.51 7.22
C TYR A 138 -14.85 -16.13 7.41
N PRO A 139 -15.71 -15.92 8.41
CA PRO A 139 -16.27 -14.61 8.71
C PRO A 139 -15.20 -13.65 9.20
N SER A 140 -15.25 -12.37 8.79
CA SER A 140 -14.30 -11.33 9.25
C SER A 140 -14.47 -10.99 10.74
N ARG A 141 -15.67 -11.19 11.27
CA ARG A 141 -16.06 -10.93 12.65
C ARG A 141 -15.58 -9.56 13.15
N GLY A 142 -16.09 -8.51 12.55
CA GLY A 142 -15.87 -7.15 13.03
C GLY A 142 -15.08 -6.28 12.05
N TRP A 143 -13.92 -5.83 12.47
CA TRP A 143 -13.17 -4.79 11.75
C TRP A 143 -12.69 -5.25 10.37
N ASN A 144 -13.17 -4.58 9.33
CA ASN A 144 -12.83 -4.88 7.94
C ASN A 144 -12.81 -3.61 7.08
N ALA A 145 -12.21 -3.71 5.90
CA ALA A 145 -12.01 -2.59 4.99
C ALA A 145 -13.33 -2.03 4.45
N PHE A 146 -14.20 -2.90 3.96
CA PHE A 146 -15.39 -2.50 3.20
C PHE A 146 -16.46 -1.84 4.05
N HIS A 147 -16.81 -2.46 5.20
CA HIS A 147 -17.92 -1.98 6.04
C HIS A 147 -17.48 -0.98 7.10
N THR A 148 -16.29 -1.16 7.71
CA THR A 148 -15.89 -0.37 8.87
C THR A 148 -15.25 0.96 8.51
N VAL A 149 -14.45 0.97 7.43
CA VAL A 149 -13.66 2.16 7.03
C VAL A 149 -13.88 2.58 5.57
N TYR A 150 -14.85 1.96 4.90
CA TYR A 150 -15.32 2.32 3.55
C TYR A 150 -14.25 2.23 2.45
N GLN A 151 -13.34 1.24 2.54
CA GLN A 151 -12.36 0.92 1.51
C GLN A 151 -12.90 -0.20 0.60
N ASP A 152 -13.31 0.12 -0.61
CA ASP A 152 -13.73 -0.86 -1.62
C ASP A 152 -12.55 -1.33 -2.47
N VAL A 153 -11.59 -1.96 -1.82
CA VAL A 153 -10.30 -2.31 -2.44
C VAL A 153 -10.44 -3.35 -3.55
N GLN A 154 -11.33 -4.33 -3.40
CA GLN A 154 -11.58 -5.29 -4.48
C GLN A 154 -12.19 -4.59 -5.70
N GLY A 155 -13.04 -3.58 -5.50
CA GLY A 155 -13.52 -2.70 -6.57
C GLY A 155 -12.36 -1.94 -7.24
N TRP A 156 -11.40 -1.41 -6.47
CA TRP A 156 -10.23 -0.71 -7.04
C TRP A 156 -9.33 -1.64 -7.86
N LEU A 157 -9.14 -2.88 -7.40
CA LEU A 157 -8.40 -3.90 -8.14
C LEU A 157 -9.11 -4.27 -9.45
N GLY A 158 -10.44 -4.44 -9.40
CA GLY A 158 -11.26 -4.69 -10.58
C GLY A 158 -11.26 -3.55 -11.60
N GLU A 159 -11.22 -2.28 -11.14
CA GLU A 159 -11.07 -1.10 -12.00
C GLU A 159 -9.62 -0.89 -12.48
N GLY A 160 -8.64 -1.60 -11.91
CA GLY A 160 -7.24 -1.45 -12.26
C GLY A 160 -6.61 -0.14 -11.81
N ILE A 161 -7.11 0.48 -10.73
CA ILE A 161 -6.63 1.77 -10.19
C ILE A 161 -5.69 1.63 -9.00
N GLN A 162 -5.02 0.49 -8.90
CA GLN A 162 -3.91 0.21 -7.99
C GLN A 162 -2.90 -0.70 -8.70
N ASP A 163 -1.61 -0.50 -8.46
CA ASP A 163 -0.58 -1.43 -8.93
C ASP A 163 -0.30 -2.49 -7.87
N GLN A 164 -0.26 -2.07 -6.61
CA GLN A 164 0.06 -2.92 -5.47
C GLN A 164 -0.89 -2.64 -4.31
N ILE A 165 -1.22 -3.67 -3.56
CA ILE A 165 -1.97 -3.57 -2.32
C ILE A 165 -1.18 -4.23 -1.19
N TYR A 166 -1.04 -3.52 -0.07
CA TYR A 166 -0.38 -3.98 1.15
C TYR A 166 -1.40 -4.15 2.28
N PRO A 167 -2.24 -5.19 2.28
CA PRO A 167 -3.21 -5.37 3.35
C PRO A 167 -2.50 -5.50 4.70
N MET A 168 -2.92 -4.73 5.70
CA MET A 168 -2.36 -4.77 7.05
C MET A 168 -2.81 -6.04 7.78
N MET A 169 -2.19 -7.17 7.44
CA MET A 169 -2.58 -8.50 7.91
C MET A 169 -1.87 -8.88 9.21
N TYR A 170 -1.97 -8.03 10.21
CA TYR A 170 -1.34 -8.20 11.53
C TYR A 170 -2.14 -9.19 12.38
N PHE A 171 -2.34 -10.38 11.85
CA PHE A 171 -3.11 -11.47 12.44
C PHE A 171 -2.37 -12.80 12.27
N ARG A 172 -2.80 -13.83 12.98
CA ARG A 172 -2.32 -15.22 12.83
C ARG A 172 -3.49 -16.19 12.66
N GLY A 173 -3.19 -17.41 12.24
CA GLY A 173 -4.19 -18.47 12.06
C GLY A 173 -5.34 -18.05 11.15
N ASN A 174 -6.56 -18.30 11.56
CA ASN A 174 -7.77 -17.99 10.78
C ASN A 174 -8.01 -16.50 10.54
N GLY A 175 -7.27 -15.62 11.23
CA GLY A 175 -7.28 -14.19 10.94
C GLY A 175 -6.39 -13.80 9.77
N PHE A 176 -5.45 -14.66 9.37
CA PHE A 176 -4.48 -14.41 8.29
C PHE A 176 -4.78 -15.24 7.04
N TYR A 177 -4.64 -16.58 7.12
CA TYR A 177 -4.56 -17.44 5.94
C TYR A 177 -5.79 -17.38 5.02
N PRO A 178 -7.04 -17.46 5.51
CA PRO A 178 -8.22 -17.37 4.63
C PRO A 178 -8.33 -16.01 3.93
N PHE A 179 -7.92 -14.94 4.60
CA PHE A 179 -8.00 -13.59 4.04
C PHE A 179 -6.84 -13.27 3.09
N ALA A 180 -5.66 -13.87 3.29
CA ALA A 180 -4.57 -13.79 2.32
C ALA A 180 -4.94 -14.45 0.99
N LEU A 181 -5.63 -15.61 1.04
CA LEU A 181 -6.20 -16.24 -0.15
C LEU A 181 -7.27 -15.35 -0.81
N ASP A 182 -8.20 -14.78 -0.03
CA ASP A 182 -9.23 -13.88 -0.55
C ASP A 182 -8.61 -12.70 -1.28
N TRP A 183 -7.58 -12.07 -0.72
CA TRP A 183 -6.85 -10.99 -1.39
C TRP A 183 -6.22 -11.43 -2.71
N GLN A 184 -5.56 -12.60 -2.73
CA GLN A 184 -4.91 -13.11 -3.95
C GLN A 184 -5.95 -13.48 -5.04
N GLU A 185 -7.03 -14.13 -4.67
CA GLU A 185 -8.10 -14.53 -5.59
C GLU A 185 -8.82 -13.32 -6.22
N GLN A 186 -8.88 -12.21 -5.49
CA GLN A 186 -9.51 -10.97 -5.94
C GLN A 186 -8.50 -9.93 -6.47
N SER A 187 -7.26 -10.34 -6.71
CA SER A 187 -6.17 -9.43 -7.12
C SER A 187 -6.35 -8.79 -8.50
N ASN A 188 -7.14 -9.42 -9.38
CA ASN A 188 -7.30 -9.01 -10.77
C ASN A 188 -5.95 -8.78 -11.49
N GLY A 189 -4.97 -9.63 -11.17
CA GLY A 189 -3.62 -9.56 -11.74
C GLY A 189 -2.72 -8.47 -11.14
N ARG A 190 -3.20 -7.72 -10.15
CA ARG A 190 -2.39 -6.74 -9.41
C ARG A 190 -1.58 -7.40 -8.31
N GLN A 191 -0.56 -6.73 -7.83
CA GLN A 191 0.36 -7.29 -6.85
C GLN A 191 -0.21 -7.17 -5.43
N ILE A 192 -0.39 -8.30 -4.76
CA ILE A 192 -0.82 -8.37 -3.37
C ILE A 192 0.38 -8.70 -2.49
N ILE A 193 0.66 -7.85 -1.51
CA ILE A 193 1.83 -7.91 -0.63
C ILE A 193 1.33 -7.80 0.82
N PRO A 194 1.01 -8.91 1.50
CA PRO A 194 0.51 -8.85 2.87
C PRO A 194 1.52 -8.22 3.82
N GLY A 195 1.04 -7.29 4.63
CA GLY A 195 1.79 -6.72 5.74
C GLY A 195 1.82 -7.70 6.92
N LEU A 196 3.00 -8.14 7.31
CA LEU A 196 3.21 -9.04 8.43
C LEU A 196 3.49 -8.26 9.72
N GLY A 197 2.77 -8.59 10.78
CA GLY A 197 2.87 -7.91 12.08
C GLY A 197 4.06 -8.40 12.90
N ILE A 198 5.29 -8.21 12.42
CA ILE A 198 6.51 -8.66 13.11
C ILE A 198 6.74 -7.98 14.47
N TYR A 199 6.07 -6.85 14.72
CA TYR A 199 6.11 -6.20 16.04
C TYR A 199 5.50 -7.07 17.15
N PHE A 200 4.62 -8.02 16.82
CA PHE A 200 4.08 -8.99 17.76
C PHE A 200 5.09 -10.05 18.25
N LEU A 201 6.29 -10.08 17.70
CA LEU A 201 7.40 -10.85 18.26
C LEU A 201 7.89 -10.29 19.59
N ASP A 202 7.65 -9.01 19.84
CA ASP A 202 7.93 -8.37 21.14
C ASP A 202 6.92 -8.85 22.18
N PRO A 203 7.36 -9.39 23.33
CA PRO A 203 6.46 -9.84 24.41
C PRO A 203 5.51 -8.75 24.92
N GLY A 204 5.91 -7.48 24.85
CA GLY A 204 5.07 -6.33 25.22
C GLY A 204 3.95 -6.02 24.23
N GLU A 205 4.02 -6.53 23.01
CA GLU A 205 3.06 -6.24 21.92
C GLU A 205 2.12 -7.42 21.62
N GLY A 206 2.63 -8.65 21.59
CA GLY A 206 1.77 -9.78 21.21
C GLY A 206 2.34 -11.18 21.46
N ASN A 207 3.58 -11.29 21.81
CA ASN A 207 4.27 -12.54 22.14
C ASN A 207 4.08 -13.66 21.08
N TRP A 208 4.24 -13.31 19.80
CA TRP A 208 4.31 -14.31 18.73
C TRP A 208 5.68 -14.97 18.73
N THR A 209 5.78 -16.15 18.10
CA THR A 209 7.05 -16.79 17.80
C THR A 209 7.48 -16.52 16.36
N VAL A 210 8.77 -16.56 16.09
CA VAL A 210 9.31 -16.37 14.74
C VAL A 210 8.75 -17.40 13.75
N ASP A 211 8.44 -18.63 14.20
CA ASP A 211 7.81 -19.68 13.38
C ASP A 211 6.49 -19.22 12.74
N GLU A 212 5.73 -18.34 13.41
CA GLU A 212 4.50 -17.82 12.81
C GLU A 212 4.82 -16.91 11.63
N VAL A 213 5.86 -16.08 11.76
CA VAL A 213 6.31 -15.20 10.66
C VAL A 213 6.82 -16.05 9.49
N GLU A 214 7.63 -17.06 9.75
CA GLU A 214 8.12 -17.98 8.71
C GLU A 214 6.99 -18.72 8.01
N ARG A 215 5.98 -19.20 8.76
CA ARG A 215 4.79 -19.81 8.15
C ARG A 215 4.05 -18.85 7.24
N GLN A 216 3.91 -17.59 7.63
CA GLN A 216 3.25 -16.56 6.81
C GLN A 216 4.05 -16.27 5.55
N ILE A 217 5.38 -16.17 5.61
CA ILE A 217 6.26 -16.00 4.45
C ILE A 217 6.13 -17.21 3.50
N ASN A 218 6.25 -18.43 4.03
CA ASN A 218 6.12 -19.64 3.23
C ASN A 218 4.74 -19.75 2.56
N PHE A 219 3.68 -19.40 3.28
CA PHE A 219 2.33 -19.36 2.74
C PHE A 219 2.20 -18.33 1.61
N THR A 220 2.72 -17.12 1.80
CA THR A 220 2.72 -16.05 0.81
C THR A 220 3.38 -16.51 -0.49
N ARG A 221 4.55 -17.13 -0.40
CA ARG A 221 5.28 -17.68 -1.55
C ARG A 221 4.57 -18.84 -2.22
N ALA A 222 4.04 -19.79 -1.43
CA ALA A 222 3.35 -20.97 -1.94
C ALA A 222 2.04 -20.64 -2.69
N HIS A 223 1.40 -19.51 -2.38
CA HIS A 223 0.14 -19.10 -2.98
C HIS A 223 0.27 -17.97 -4.01
N GLY A 224 1.49 -17.66 -4.43
CA GLY A 224 1.74 -16.72 -5.53
C GLY A 224 1.41 -15.27 -5.21
N LEU A 225 1.42 -14.87 -3.92
CA LEU A 225 1.39 -13.46 -3.58
C LEU A 225 2.73 -12.81 -3.96
N ALA A 226 2.71 -11.51 -4.24
CA ALA A 226 3.84 -10.83 -4.89
C ALA A 226 5.02 -10.51 -3.95
N GLY A 227 4.91 -10.84 -2.69
CA GLY A 227 5.91 -10.60 -1.66
C GLY A 227 5.29 -10.35 -0.30
N GLU A 228 6.07 -9.91 0.65
CA GLU A 228 5.62 -9.57 2.01
C GLU A 228 6.20 -8.23 2.48
N GLY A 229 5.44 -7.50 3.30
CA GLY A 229 5.87 -6.27 3.96
C GLY A 229 6.00 -6.47 5.47
N HIS A 230 7.15 -6.14 6.05
CA HIS A 230 7.39 -6.32 7.48
C HIS A 230 7.09 -5.05 8.30
N TYR A 231 6.07 -5.05 9.11
CA TYR A 231 5.73 -3.93 9.97
C TYR A 231 6.15 -4.23 11.40
N ARG A 232 7.16 -3.57 11.94
CA ARG A 232 7.91 -2.43 11.40
C ARG A 232 9.42 -2.67 11.49
N VAL A 233 10.19 -1.88 10.76
CA VAL A 233 11.66 -2.01 10.62
C VAL A 233 12.43 -2.08 11.95
N LYS A 234 11.95 -1.45 13.02
CA LYS A 234 12.56 -1.52 14.36
C LYS A 234 12.89 -2.96 14.76
N TYR A 235 11.95 -3.89 14.55
CA TYR A 235 12.10 -5.29 14.98
C TYR A 235 13.06 -6.10 14.10
N LEU A 236 13.31 -5.64 12.88
CA LEU A 236 14.42 -6.15 12.06
C LEU A 236 15.76 -5.62 12.55
N MET A 237 15.85 -4.31 12.83
CA MET A 237 17.09 -3.68 13.35
C MET A 237 17.49 -4.23 14.71
N ASP A 238 16.52 -4.53 15.57
CA ASP A 238 16.74 -5.13 16.88
C ASP A 238 17.00 -6.65 16.80
N ASN A 239 16.92 -7.25 15.61
CA ASN A 239 16.99 -8.70 15.36
C ASN A 239 16.10 -9.50 16.33
N THR A 240 14.86 -9.05 16.53
CA THR A 240 13.94 -9.62 17.53
C THR A 240 13.71 -11.10 17.26
N GLN A 241 14.00 -11.95 18.23
CA GLN A 241 13.98 -13.43 18.13
C GLN A 241 14.85 -14.01 16.98
N GLY A 242 15.88 -13.29 16.53
CA GLY A 242 16.74 -13.73 15.42
C GLY A 242 16.11 -13.59 14.04
N LEU A 243 15.01 -12.82 13.91
CA LEU A 243 14.27 -12.71 12.65
C LEU A 243 15.13 -12.18 11.50
N TYR A 244 15.99 -11.18 11.75
CA TYR A 244 16.84 -10.63 10.71
C TYR A 244 17.78 -11.68 10.12
N ASP A 245 18.44 -12.45 10.98
CA ASP A 245 19.38 -13.50 10.57
C ASP A 245 18.63 -14.59 9.78
N ILE A 246 17.47 -15.04 10.27
CA ILE A 246 16.62 -16.02 9.57
C ILE A 246 16.23 -15.54 8.18
N LEU A 247 15.83 -14.27 8.05
CA LEU A 247 15.47 -13.69 6.76
C LEU A 247 16.66 -13.67 5.81
N GLN A 248 17.83 -13.25 6.28
CA GLN A 248 19.04 -13.18 5.48
C GLN A 248 19.54 -14.56 5.06
N GLU A 249 19.53 -15.53 5.95
CA GLU A 249 20.10 -16.86 5.72
C GLU A 249 19.17 -17.80 4.94
N ASN A 250 17.84 -17.67 5.14
CA ASN A 250 16.88 -18.64 4.61
C ASN A 250 15.97 -18.08 3.51
N TYR A 251 15.66 -16.79 3.53
CA TYR A 251 14.61 -16.23 2.66
C TYR A 251 15.12 -15.22 1.62
N TYR A 252 16.13 -14.43 1.96
CA TYR A 252 16.67 -13.37 1.10
C TYR A 252 18.17 -13.53 0.87
N THR A 253 18.60 -14.74 0.55
CA THR A 253 20.00 -15.10 0.27
C THR A 253 20.53 -14.45 -1.01
N ALA A 254 19.65 -13.99 -1.87
CA ALA A 254 19.95 -13.26 -3.12
C ALA A 254 18.90 -12.17 -3.34
N PRO A 255 19.24 -11.09 -4.08
CA PRO A 255 18.26 -10.08 -4.48
C PRO A 255 17.10 -10.71 -5.25
N ALA A 256 15.86 -10.37 -4.87
CA ALA A 256 14.67 -10.81 -5.57
C ALA A 256 14.45 -9.94 -6.82
N LEU A 257 14.00 -10.55 -7.90
CA LEU A 257 13.49 -9.82 -9.06
C LEU A 257 12.19 -9.12 -8.68
N GLN A 258 12.03 -7.87 -9.10
CA GLN A 258 10.78 -7.16 -8.92
C GLN A 258 9.69 -7.81 -9.78
N PRO A 259 8.48 -8.02 -9.25
CA PRO A 259 7.37 -8.52 -10.04
C PRO A 259 7.04 -7.57 -11.20
N ALA A 260 6.87 -8.13 -12.40
CA ALA A 260 6.48 -7.36 -13.57
C ALA A 260 5.10 -6.70 -13.41
N MET A 261 4.87 -5.62 -14.14
CA MET A 261 3.59 -4.91 -14.22
C MET A 261 3.01 -4.99 -15.65
N PRO A 262 2.52 -6.17 -16.07
CA PRO A 262 2.08 -6.40 -17.46
C PRO A 262 0.88 -5.55 -17.89
N TRP A 263 0.17 -4.95 -16.93
CA TRP A 263 -0.90 -3.97 -17.20
C TRP A 263 -0.40 -2.58 -17.61
N ILE A 264 0.91 -2.32 -17.46
CA ILE A 264 1.57 -1.08 -17.93
C ILE A 264 2.35 -1.39 -19.19
N ASP A 265 3.19 -2.43 -19.16
CA ASP A 265 3.98 -2.89 -20.28
C ASP A 265 4.07 -4.43 -20.23
N ASN A 266 3.59 -5.10 -21.27
CA ASN A 266 3.62 -6.55 -21.41
C ASN A 266 4.63 -7.03 -22.48
N VAL A 267 5.44 -6.13 -23.00
CA VAL A 267 6.48 -6.48 -23.97
C VAL A 267 7.74 -6.87 -23.19
N PRO A 268 8.15 -8.15 -23.25
CA PRO A 268 9.38 -8.55 -22.58
C PRO A 268 10.60 -7.88 -23.24
N PRO A 269 11.62 -7.51 -22.45
CA PRO A 269 12.85 -6.95 -23.00
C PRO A 269 13.51 -7.92 -23.96
N THR A 270 14.15 -7.39 -24.98
CA THR A 270 14.91 -8.21 -25.93
C THR A 270 16.13 -8.81 -25.25
N ALA A 271 16.44 -10.05 -25.58
CA ALA A 271 17.60 -10.73 -25.02
C ALA A 271 18.90 -9.94 -25.28
N PRO A 272 19.81 -9.84 -24.30
CA PRO A 272 21.13 -9.27 -24.51
C PRO A 272 21.87 -10.03 -25.61
N THR A 273 22.70 -9.31 -26.36
CA THR A 273 23.50 -9.90 -27.44
C THR A 273 24.99 -9.91 -27.08
N GLN A 274 25.80 -10.63 -27.86
CA GLN A 274 27.26 -10.72 -27.66
C GLN A 274 27.65 -11.18 -26.24
N LEU A 275 26.94 -12.20 -25.74
CA LEU A 275 27.25 -12.78 -24.44
C LEU A 275 28.63 -13.45 -24.52
N ASN A 276 29.56 -12.99 -23.69
CA ASN A 276 30.88 -13.61 -23.53
C ASN A 276 31.06 -14.03 -22.04
N VAL A 277 31.56 -15.22 -21.83
CA VAL A 277 31.85 -15.77 -20.52
C VAL A 277 33.33 -16.15 -20.49
N GLY A 278 34.08 -15.56 -19.58
CA GLY A 278 35.51 -15.87 -19.39
C GLY A 278 35.88 -16.02 -17.93
N LYS A 279 36.82 -16.91 -17.64
CA LYS A 279 37.37 -17.07 -16.29
C LYS A 279 38.54 -16.12 -16.11
N LEU A 280 38.52 -15.34 -15.01
CA LEU A 280 39.59 -14.43 -14.66
C LEU A 280 40.72 -15.20 -13.93
N ALA A 281 41.91 -14.58 -13.89
CA ALA A 281 43.10 -15.19 -13.25
C ALA A 281 42.92 -15.42 -11.73
N ASP A 282 42.06 -14.64 -11.10
CA ASP A 282 41.71 -14.73 -9.67
C ASP A 282 40.64 -15.81 -9.36
N GLY A 283 40.19 -16.54 -10.39
CA GLY A 283 39.21 -17.60 -10.27
C GLY A 283 37.77 -17.18 -10.45
N TYR A 284 37.47 -15.89 -10.51
CA TYR A 284 36.11 -15.39 -10.78
C TYR A 284 35.73 -15.54 -12.25
N TRP A 285 34.41 -15.57 -12.50
CA TRP A 285 33.87 -15.56 -13.84
C TRP A 285 33.49 -14.14 -14.25
N LYS A 286 33.97 -13.70 -15.41
CA LYS A 286 33.55 -12.44 -16.03
C LYS A 286 32.52 -12.75 -17.10
N ILE A 287 31.33 -12.19 -16.92
CA ILE A 287 30.25 -12.24 -17.92
C ILE A 287 30.10 -10.84 -18.51
N THR A 288 30.20 -10.72 -19.83
CA THR A 288 29.98 -9.45 -20.53
C THR A 288 28.95 -9.66 -21.63
N TRP A 289 28.14 -8.67 -21.87
CA TRP A 289 27.13 -8.67 -22.93
C TRP A 289 26.93 -7.26 -23.46
N GLN A 290 26.34 -7.17 -24.64
CA GLN A 290 25.85 -5.91 -25.17
C GLN A 290 24.36 -5.78 -24.80
N ALA A 291 24.05 -4.82 -23.94
CA ALA A 291 22.68 -4.44 -23.65
C ALA A 291 22.07 -3.83 -24.92
N ARG A 292 20.84 -4.18 -25.25
CA ARG A 292 20.05 -3.38 -26.19
C ARG A 292 19.42 -2.24 -25.41
N SER A 293 19.49 -1.02 -25.94
CA SER A 293 18.85 0.15 -25.38
C SER A 293 17.32 -0.04 -25.48
N GLU A 294 16.69 -0.27 -24.35
CA GLU A 294 15.25 -0.19 -24.23
C GLU A 294 14.96 1.07 -23.45
N GLU A 295 14.21 1.97 -24.04
CA GLU A 295 13.92 3.29 -23.50
C GLU A 295 13.16 3.28 -22.18
N HIS A 296 12.68 2.11 -21.72
CA HIS A 296 11.81 1.99 -20.53
C HIS A 296 12.37 1.12 -19.40
N THR A 297 13.52 0.46 -19.55
CA THR A 297 14.06 -0.46 -18.54
C THR A 297 15.32 0.03 -17.85
N SER A 298 15.90 1.15 -18.27
CA SER A 298 17.16 1.67 -17.70
C SER A 298 17.04 2.14 -16.25
N GLU A 299 15.84 2.39 -15.74
CA GLU A 299 15.61 2.83 -14.37
C GLU A 299 15.33 1.69 -13.38
N LEU A 300 15.19 0.45 -13.84
CA LEU A 300 14.94 -0.72 -12.99
C LEU A 300 16.22 -1.49 -12.61
N GLN A 301 17.41 -1.02 -12.99
CA GLN A 301 18.67 -1.76 -12.86
C GLN A 301 19.70 -1.14 -11.92
N SER A 302 19.32 -0.22 -11.06
CA SER A 302 20.23 0.31 -10.02
C SER A 302 19.98 -0.30 -8.66
#